data_7880b8c44a20893898fb20ee4d1122ef
#
_entry.id   7880b8c44a20893898fb20ee4d1122ef
#
_cell.length_a   1.000
_cell.length_b   1.000
_cell.length_c   1.000
_cell.angle_alpha   90.00
_cell.angle_beta   90.00
_cell.angle_gamma   90.00
#
_symmetry.space_group_name_H-M   'P 1'
#
loop_
_entity.id
_entity.type
_entity.pdbx_description
1 polymer ?
#
loop_
_entity_poly.entity_id
_entity_poly.type
_entity_poly.pdbx_seq_one_letter_code
_entity_poly.pdbx_strand_id
1 'polypeptide(L)'
;MANKAIFLDRDGTINVDHGYVHKIDDFQFIEGVGKALKQLQDKGYLLVLVTNQSGIARGYFSEAQFHQLTEWMDWSLDEDYGVVLDGIYYCPHHPEGKGEFKADCDCRKPKAGMFLEAIKDLNIDPVQSYMVGDKLEDLLAAEAAGVKTKVLVKTGKPVTAEGEAKADLVLDSVVDLVRYIK
;
A
#
# COMPACT_ATOMS: atom_id res chain seq x y z
N MET A 1 20.26 -14.05 -2.02
CA MET A 1 19.00 -14.40 -2.69
C MET A 1 18.02 -13.25 -2.59
N ALA A 2 17.23 -13.06 -3.64
CA ALA A 2 16.24 -11.99 -3.64
C ALA A 2 15.06 -12.32 -2.70
N ASN A 3 14.50 -11.28 -2.09
CA ASN A 3 13.35 -11.40 -1.20
C ASN A 3 12.04 -11.38 -2.00
N LYS A 4 11.03 -12.04 -1.49
CA LYS A 4 9.65 -11.92 -1.99
C LYS A 4 8.86 -10.99 -1.08
N ALA A 5 7.99 -10.17 -1.65
CA ALA A 5 7.28 -9.14 -0.92
C ALA A 5 5.79 -9.08 -1.25
N ILE A 6 5.02 -8.61 -0.27
CA ILE A 6 3.66 -8.16 -0.48
C ILE A 6 3.71 -6.64 -0.41
N PHE A 7 3.48 -5.97 -1.54
CA PHE A 7 3.29 -4.54 -1.58
C PHE A 7 1.85 -4.22 -1.22
N LEU A 8 1.65 -3.26 -0.35
CA LEU A 8 0.34 -2.91 0.19
C LEU A 8 0.07 -1.42 0.00
N ASP A 9 -1.10 -1.07 -0.53
CA ASP A 9 -1.62 0.28 -0.36
C ASP A 9 -2.09 0.45 1.09
N ARG A 10 -2.28 1.69 1.54
CA ARG A 10 -2.74 1.97 2.90
C ARG A 10 -4.26 2.13 2.95
N ASP A 11 -4.75 3.27 2.45
CA ASP A 11 -6.18 3.61 2.51
C ASP A 11 -6.98 2.68 1.59
N GLY A 12 -7.97 2.02 2.18
CA GLY A 12 -8.79 1.05 1.46
C GLY A 12 -8.22 -0.36 1.42
N THR A 13 -7.03 -0.60 1.99
CA THR A 13 -6.39 -1.91 2.04
C THR A 13 -6.02 -2.32 3.47
N ILE A 14 -5.23 -1.49 4.16
CA ILE A 14 -4.86 -1.69 5.58
C ILE A 14 -5.90 -1.05 6.49
N ASN A 15 -6.36 0.14 6.14
CA ASN A 15 -7.35 0.90 6.91
C ASN A 15 -8.55 1.29 6.06
N VAL A 16 -9.67 1.54 6.73
CA VAL A 16 -10.89 2.05 6.09
C VAL A 16 -10.60 3.43 5.48
N ASP A 17 -10.99 3.63 4.24
CA ASP A 17 -10.80 4.89 3.55
C ASP A 17 -11.95 5.86 3.86
N HIS A 18 -11.72 6.73 4.86
CA HIS A 18 -12.66 7.79 5.24
C HIS A 18 -12.41 9.10 4.49
N GLY A 19 -11.49 9.10 3.52
CA GLY A 19 -11.08 10.29 2.77
C GLY A 19 -9.96 11.06 3.48
N TYR A 20 -8.77 11.04 2.93
CA TYR A 20 -7.60 11.77 3.43
C TYR A 20 -7.32 11.56 4.92
N VAL A 21 -7.40 10.31 5.38
CA VAL A 21 -7.16 9.95 6.77
C VAL A 21 -5.74 10.36 7.19
N HIS A 22 -5.65 11.21 8.23
CA HIS A 22 -4.37 11.72 8.71
C HIS A 22 -4.30 11.83 10.24
N LYS A 23 -5.40 11.56 10.96
CA LYS A 23 -5.45 11.58 12.42
C LYS A 23 -5.59 10.17 12.96
N ILE A 24 -4.97 9.91 14.10
CA ILE A 24 -5.06 8.62 14.79
C ILE A 24 -6.52 8.26 15.08
N ASP A 25 -7.31 9.22 15.56
CA ASP A 25 -8.71 9.00 15.90
C ASP A 25 -9.58 8.59 14.70
N ASP A 26 -9.17 8.93 13.50
CA ASP A 26 -9.89 8.60 12.26
C ASP A 26 -9.35 7.34 11.58
N PHE A 27 -8.27 6.76 12.11
CA PHE A 27 -7.64 5.59 11.51
C PHE A 27 -8.27 4.32 12.05
N GLN A 28 -8.93 3.59 11.18
CA GLN A 28 -9.61 2.34 11.51
C GLN A 28 -9.01 1.21 10.67
N PHE A 29 -8.36 0.25 11.34
CA PHE A 29 -7.86 -0.93 10.63
C PHE A 29 -8.99 -1.73 10.01
N ILE A 30 -8.75 -2.28 8.83
CA ILE A 30 -9.64 -3.28 8.22
C ILE A 30 -9.70 -4.47 9.16
N GLU A 31 -10.91 -5.01 9.40
CA GLU A 31 -11.10 -6.14 10.29
C GLU A 31 -10.24 -7.33 9.89
N GLY A 32 -9.46 -7.84 10.84
CA GLY A 32 -8.60 -9.01 10.64
C GLY A 32 -7.27 -8.73 9.93
N VAL A 33 -6.99 -7.49 9.54
CA VAL A 33 -5.80 -7.16 8.75
C VAL A 33 -4.50 -7.48 9.50
N GLY A 34 -4.42 -7.16 10.79
CA GLY A 34 -3.21 -7.39 11.58
C GLY A 34 -2.83 -8.86 11.62
N LYS A 35 -3.80 -9.72 11.91
CA LYS A 35 -3.60 -11.18 11.92
C LYS A 35 -3.20 -11.71 10.55
N ALA A 36 -3.85 -11.22 9.49
CA ALA A 36 -3.55 -11.63 8.12
C ALA A 36 -2.12 -11.23 7.72
N LEU A 37 -1.71 -10.00 8.02
CA LEU A 37 -0.35 -9.53 7.73
C LEU A 37 0.70 -10.35 8.49
N LYS A 38 0.41 -10.72 9.73
CA LYS A 38 1.30 -11.60 10.51
C LYS A 38 1.46 -12.96 9.83
N GLN A 39 0.36 -13.55 9.35
CA GLN A 39 0.41 -14.83 8.64
C GLN A 39 1.21 -14.73 7.34
N LEU A 40 1.08 -13.63 6.59
CA LEU A 40 1.86 -13.41 5.37
C LEU A 40 3.35 -13.23 5.67
N GLN A 41 3.67 -12.47 6.72
CA GLN A 41 5.03 -12.31 7.20
C GLN A 41 5.66 -13.66 7.60
N ASP A 42 4.91 -14.48 8.32
CA ASP A 42 5.37 -15.81 8.76
C ASP A 42 5.61 -16.76 7.59
N LYS A 43 4.98 -16.52 6.45
CA LYS A 43 5.22 -17.26 5.20
C LYS A 43 6.49 -16.80 4.47
N GLY A 44 7.22 -15.84 5.02
CA GLY A 44 8.49 -15.37 4.50
C GLY A 44 8.41 -14.16 3.58
N TYR A 45 7.26 -13.48 3.52
CA TYR A 45 7.13 -12.27 2.71
C TYR A 45 7.53 -11.03 3.49
N LEU A 46 8.29 -10.15 2.85
CA LEU A 46 8.45 -8.79 3.33
C LEU A 46 7.11 -8.05 3.13
N LEU A 47 6.79 -7.15 4.04
CA LEU A 47 5.60 -6.30 3.94
C LEU A 47 6.04 -4.88 3.63
N VAL A 48 5.61 -4.35 2.49
CA VAL A 48 6.06 -3.06 1.97
C VAL A 48 4.86 -2.17 1.67
N LEU A 49 4.78 -1.04 2.37
CA LEU A 49 3.73 -0.05 2.16
C LEU A 49 4.11 0.87 0.99
N VAL A 50 3.20 1.05 0.04
CA VAL A 50 3.36 1.98 -1.09
C VAL A 50 2.07 2.78 -1.25
N THR A 51 2.09 4.03 -0.82
CA THR A 51 0.86 4.82 -0.70
C THR A 51 0.97 6.22 -1.32
N ASN A 52 -0.04 6.59 -2.12
CA ASN A 52 -0.22 7.97 -2.53
C ASN A 52 -0.82 8.76 -1.37
N GLN A 53 -0.22 9.90 -1.03
CA GLN A 53 -0.69 10.79 0.04
C GLN A 53 -0.83 12.22 -0.49
N SER A 54 -1.66 12.38 -1.50
CA SER A 54 -1.87 13.67 -2.19
C SER A 54 -2.50 14.73 -1.29
N GLY A 55 -3.08 14.36 -0.16
CA GLY A 55 -3.58 15.31 0.83
C GLY A 55 -2.51 16.25 1.33
N ILE A 56 -1.25 15.83 1.34
CA ILE A 56 -0.10 16.69 1.67
C ILE A 56 0.02 17.82 0.62
N ALA A 57 0.03 17.47 -0.65
CA ALA A 57 0.11 18.43 -1.74
C ALA A 57 -1.11 19.36 -1.79
N ARG A 58 -2.28 18.88 -1.40
CA ARG A 58 -3.51 19.65 -1.38
C ARG A 58 -3.66 20.55 -0.17
N GLY A 59 -2.75 20.42 0.82
CA GLY A 59 -2.77 21.24 2.02
C GLY A 59 -3.75 20.76 3.09
N TYR A 60 -4.24 19.53 3.02
CA TYR A 60 -5.18 18.98 3.99
C TYR A 60 -4.48 18.52 5.27
N PHE A 61 -3.23 18.12 5.17
CA PHE A 61 -2.37 17.76 6.29
C PHE A 61 -0.90 17.86 5.88
N SER A 62 -0.01 17.94 6.88
CA SER A 62 1.43 18.06 6.66
C SER A 62 2.13 16.70 6.59
N GLU A 63 3.37 16.70 6.08
CA GLU A 63 4.23 15.50 6.18
C GLU A 63 4.44 15.08 7.63
N ALA A 64 4.58 16.05 8.55
CA ALA A 64 4.74 15.76 9.97
C ALA A 64 3.53 14.98 10.52
N GLN A 65 2.33 15.38 10.15
CA GLN A 65 1.10 14.67 10.53
C GLN A 65 1.05 13.27 9.93
N PHE A 66 1.46 13.13 8.67
CA PHE A 66 1.56 11.81 8.02
C PHE A 66 2.54 10.91 8.77
N HIS A 67 3.70 11.41 9.15
CA HIS A 67 4.70 10.64 9.88
C HIS A 67 4.23 10.23 11.28
N GLN A 68 3.52 11.11 11.98
CA GLN A 68 2.94 10.78 13.28
C GLN A 68 1.94 9.63 13.19
N LEU A 69 1.05 9.67 12.20
CA LEU A 69 0.08 8.60 11.98
C LEU A 69 0.79 7.31 11.59
N THR A 70 1.80 7.39 10.73
CA THR A 70 2.56 6.24 10.25
C THR A 70 3.32 5.56 11.40
N GLU A 71 3.95 6.33 12.27
CA GLU A 71 4.62 5.79 13.46
C GLU A 71 3.65 5.07 14.38
N TRP A 72 2.48 5.65 14.61
CA TRP A 72 1.45 5.03 15.43
C TRP A 72 0.92 3.74 14.79
N MET A 73 0.69 3.75 13.48
CA MET A 73 0.25 2.56 12.74
C MET A 73 1.26 1.43 12.84
N ASP A 74 2.53 1.74 12.58
CA ASP A 74 3.63 0.78 12.64
C ASP A 74 3.78 0.19 14.05
N TRP A 75 3.75 1.06 15.07
CA TRP A 75 3.79 0.66 16.47
C TRP A 75 2.60 -0.24 16.84
N SER A 76 1.39 0.12 16.40
CA SER A 76 0.18 -0.66 16.69
C SER A 76 0.23 -2.04 16.06
N LEU A 77 0.73 -2.15 14.83
CA LEU A 77 0.88 -3.43 14.14
C LEU A 77 1.88 -4.34 14.86
N ASP A 78 3.00 -3.77 15.32
CA ASP A 78 4.00 -4.52 16.06
C ASP A 78 3.49 -4.94 17.45
N GLU A 79 2.96 -3.99 18.21
CA GLU A 79 2.51 -4.24 19.59
C GLU A 79 1.35 -5.22 19.64
N ASP A 80 0.36 -5.07 18.76
CA ASP A 80 -0.87 -5.87 18.82
C ASP A 80 -0.74 -7.20 18.08
N TYR A 81 0.10 -7.29 17.04
CA TYR A 81 0.15 -8.46 16.16
C TYR A 81 1.55 -9.00 15.89
N GLY A 82 2.59 -8.30 16.31
CA GLY A 82 3.97 -8.68 15.99
C GLY A 82 4.31 -8.49 14.50
N VAL A 83 3.63 -7.57 13.83
CA VAL A 83 3.83 -7.27 12.41
C VAL A 83 4.83 -6.14 12.25
N VAL A 84 5.84 -6.38 11.43
CA VAL A 84 6.85 -5.37 11.07
C VAL A 84 6.70 -5.02 9.59
N LEU A 85 6.56 -3.74 9.27
CA LEU A 85 6.63 -3.26 7.91
C LEU A 85 8.10 -3.07 7.53
N ASP A 86 8.55 -3.80 6.54
CA ASP A 86 9.96 -3.80 6.12
C ASP A 86 10.34 -2.53 5.36
N GLY A 87 9.37 -1.88 4.75
CA GLY A 87 9.54 -0.61 4.06
C GLY A 87 8.25 0.17 3.99
N ILE A 88 8.37 1.49 4.07
CA ILE A 88 7.24 2.42 3.98
C ILE A 88 7.62 3.48 2.95
N TYR A 89 6.89 3.51 1.83
CA TYR A 89 7.13 4.45 0.73
C TYR A 89 5.85 5.22 0.47
N TYR A 90 5.96 6.54 0.41
CA TYR A 90 4.81 7.40 0.17
C TYR A 90 5.14 8.44 -0.89
N CYS A 91 4.09 8.89 -1.59
CA CYS A 91 4.22 9.99 -2.54
C CYS A 91 3.36 11.16 -2.06
N PRO A 92 3.97 12.29 -1.68
CA PRO A 92 3.24 13.46 -1.21
C PRO A 92 2.78 14.38 -2.34
N HIS A 93 3.18 14.12 -3.58
CA HIS A 93 3.00 15.03 -4.70
C HIS A 93 1.64 14.90 -5.38
N HIS A 94 1.22 16.00 -6.02
CA HIS A 94 0.10 16.02 -6.94
C HIS A 94 0.28 17.15 -7.94
N PRO A 95 0.01 16.95 -9.25
CA PRO A 95 0.15 18.01 -10.26
C PRO A 95 -0.70 19.24 -9.99
N GLU A 96 -1.85 19.05 -9.33
CA GLU A 96 -2.77 20.14 -8.96
C GLU A 96 -2.63 20.55 -7.49
N GLY A 97 -1.54 20.17 -6.85
CA GLY A 97 -1.24 20.50 -5.46
C GLY A 97 -0.79 21.94 -5.27
N LYS A 98 -0.25 22.21 -4.07
CA LYS A 98 0.22 23.54 -3.66
C LYS A 98 1.67 23.48 -3.20
N GLY A 99 2.40 24.60 -3.40
CA GLY A 99 3.75 24.76 -2.89
C GLY A 99 4.75 23.76 -3.45
N GLU A 100 5.66 23.31 -2.60
CA GLU A 100 6.75 22.39 -2.98
C GLU A 100 6.27 21.03 -3.40
N PHE A 101 5.07 20.61 -2.98
CA PHE A 101 4.51 19.29 -3.32
C PHE A 101 3.68 19.30 -4.61
N LYS A 102 3.51 20.47 -5.22
CA LYS A 102 2.92 20.55 -6.55
C LYS A 102 3.95 20.09 -7.57
N ALA A 103 3.82 18.86 -8.01
CA ALA A 103 4.76 18.28 -8.95
C ALA A 103 4.14 17.10 -9.71
N ASP A 104 4.62 16.91 -10.92
CA ASP A 104 4.46 15.68 -11.67
C ASP A 104 5.72 14.84 -11.40
N CYS A 105 5.58 13.79 -10.61
CA CYS A 105 6.70 13.00 -10.12
C CYS A 105 6.65 11.57 -10.66
N ASP A 106 7.72 10.81 -10.41
CA ASP A 106 7.78 9.39 -10.79
C ASP A 106 7.24 8.47 -9.68
N CYS A 107 7.00 9.00 -8.48
CA CYS A 107 6.56 8.18 -7.34
C CYS A 107 5.06 7.97 -7.26
N ARG A 108 4.24 8.88 -7.81
CA ARG A 108 2.79 8.79 -7.72
C ARG A 108 2.24 7.65 -8.58
N LYS A 109 1.53 6.69 -7.96
CA LYS A 109 0.81 5.66 -8.71
C LYS A 109 -0.21 6.32 -9.66
N PRO A 110 -0.32 5.92 -10.90
CA PRO A 110 0.09 4.65 -11.51
C PRO A 110 1.56 4.56 -11.95
N LYS A 111 2.41 5.50 -11.62
CA LYS A 111 3.85 5.38 -11.90
C LYS A 111 4.53 4.45 -10.89
N ALA A 112 5.63 3.84 -11.31
CA ALA A 112 6.25 2.75 -10.58
C ALA A 112 7.34 3.16 -9.59
N GLY A 113 7.58 4.46 -9.40
CA GLY A 113 8.76 4.94 -8.65
C GLY A 113 8.92 4.37 -7.26
N MET A 114 7.85 4.32 -6.47
CA MET A 114 7.91 3.75 -5.11
C MET A 114 8.24 2.26 -5.13
N PHE A 115 7.68 1.51 -6.06
CA PHE A 115 7.96 0.08 -6.22
C PHE A 115 9.40 -0.17 -6.60
N LEU A 116 9.93 0.59 -7.57
CA LEU A 116 11.31 0.43 -8.03
C LEU A 116 12.32 0.76 -6.93
N GLU A 117 12.03 1.79 -6.13
CA GLU A 117 12.85 2.16 -4.98
C GLU A 117 12.88 1.04 -3.94
N ALA A 118 11.72 0.49 -3.59
CA ALA A 118 11.63 -0.61 -2.64
C ALA A 118 12.33 -1.88 -3.14
N ILE A 119 12.16 -2.21 -4.41
CA ILE A 119 12.80 -3.36 -5.05
C ILE A 119 14.33 -3.25 -4.90
N LYS A 120 14.88 -2.07 -5.14
CA LYS A 120 16.31 -1.81 -5.02
C LYS A 120 16.77 -1.86 -3.56
N ASP A 121 16.07 -1.14 -2.68
CA ASP A 121 16.47 -1.00 -1.27
C ASP A 121 16.43 -2.32 -0.51
N LEU A 122 15.45 -3.15 -0.82
CA LEU A 122 15.15 -4.38 -0.07
C LEU A 122 15.49 -5.66 -0.83
N ASN A 123 16.15 -5.52 -1.96
CA ASN A 123 16.53 -6.66 -2.82
C ASN A 123 15.33 -7.58 -3.09
N ILE A 124 14.26 -7.04 -3.66
CA ILE A 124 13.01 -7.75 -3.91
C ILE A 124 13.01 -8.34 -5.33
N ASP A 125 12.53 -9.57 -5.44
CA ASP A 125 12.20 -10.17 -6.74
C ASP A 125 10.73 -9.88 -7.06
N PRO A 126 10.46 -8.99 -8.01
CA PRO A 126 9.07 -8.63 -8.33
C PRO A 126 8.27 -9.80 -8.92
N VAL A 127 8.93 -10.75 -9.55
CA VAL A 127 8.25 -11.93 -10.13
C VAL A 127 7.66 -12.84 -9.06
N GLN A 128 8.24 -12.86 -7.86
CA GLN A 128 7.74 -13.64 -6.72
C GLN A 128 6.84 -12.83 -5.78
N SER A 129 6.53 -11.59 -6.15
CA SER A 129 5.87 -10.64 -5.26
C SER A 129 4.43 -10.34 -5.69
N TYR A 130 3.69 -9.73 -4.76
CA TYR A 130 2.28 -9.38 -4.92
C TYR A 130 2.10 -7.88 -4.69
N MET A 131 1.11 -7.30 -5.37
CA MET A 131 0.58 -5.98 -5.00
C MET A 131 -0.88 -6.13 -4.59
N VAL A 132 -1.23 -5.55 -3.46
CA VAL A 132 -2.62 -5.52 -2.98
C VAL A 132 -3.07 -4.07 -2.86
N GLY A 133 -4.12 -3.72 -3.57
CA GLY A 133 -4.70 -2.38 -3.55
C GLY A 133 -6.17 -2.40 -3.94
N ASP A 134 -6.82 -1.25 -3.79
CA ASP A 134 -8.25 -1.09 -4.06
C ASP A 134 -8.54 -0.37 -5.39
N LYS A 135 -7.50 0.12 -6.08
CA LYS A 135 -7.64 0.94 -7.29
C LYS A 135 -6.84 0.40 -8.46
N LEU A 136 -7.30 0.74 -9.66
CA LEU A 136 -6.59 0.42 -10.90
C LEU A 136 -5.15 0.97 -10.89
N GLU A 137 -4.92 2.18 -10.38
CA GLU A 137 -3.60 2.81 -10.33
C GLU A 137 -2.60 1.95 -9.56
N ASP A 138 -3.03 1.27 -8.50
CA ASP A 138 -2.19 0.37 -7.73
C ASP A 138 -1.66 -0.78 -8.60
N LEU A 139 -2.54 -1.36 -9.39
CA LEU A 139 -2.23 -2.49 -10.26
C LEU A 139 -1.33 -2.09 -11.43
N LEU A 140 -1.60 -0.92 -12.01
CA LEU A 140 -0.81 -0.40 -13.12
C LEU A 140 0.62 -0.08 -12.70
N ALA A 141 0.79 0.52 -11.52
CA ALA A 141 2.10 0.83 -10.97
C ALA A 141 2.90 -0.45 -10.68
N ALA A 142 2.26 -1.45 -10.12
CA ALA A 142 2.87 -2.76 -9.85
C ALA A 142 3.29 -3.46 -11.14
N GLU A 143 2.44 -3.44 -12.16
CA GLU A 143 2.75 -4.01 -13.47
C GLU A 143 3.96 -3.32 -14.10
N ALA A 144 4.01 -2.00 -14.04
CA ALA A 144 5.13 -1.24 -14.58
C ALA A 144 6.46 -1.55 -13.86
N ALA A 145 6.39 -1.96 -12.60
CA ALA A 145 7.57 -2.36 -11.82
C ALA A 145 7.94 -3.85 -12.00
N GLY A 146 7.15 -4.61 -12.73
CA GLY A 146 7.39 -6.03 -12.96
C GLY A 146 6.82 -6.96 -11.88
N VAL A 147 5.99 -6.46 -10.97
CA VAL A 147 5.32 -7.27 -9.94
C VAL A 147 4.33 -8.21 -10.64
N LYS A 148 4.51 -9.51 -10.43
CA LYS A 148 3.78 -10.52 -11.19
C LYS A 148 2.30 -10.59 -10.82
N THR A 149 1.97 -10.66 -9.54
CA THR A 149 0.61 -10.90 -9.09
C THR A 149 -0.02 -9.63 -8.54
N LYS A 150 -1.12 -9.22 -9.15
CA LYS A 150 -1.86 -8.02 -8.78
C LYS A 150 -3.21 -8.41 -8.20
N VAL A 151 -3.46 -7.96 -6.98
CA VAL A 151 -4.65 -8.30 -6.20
C VAL A 151 -5.47 -7.04 -5.97
N LEU A 152 -6.72 -7.08 -6.41
CA LEU A 152 -7.68 -5.99 -6.17
C LEU A 152 -8.58 -6.38 -5.01
N VAL A 153 -8.74 -5.49 -4.05
CA VAL A 153 -9.59 -5.71 -2.87
C VAL A 153 -10.79 -4.77 -2.86
N LYS A 154 -11.88 -5.23 -2.23
CA LYS A 154 -13.16 -4.52 -2.18
C LYS A 154 -13.34 -3.69 -0.91
N THR A 155 -12.29 -3.54 -0.11
CA THR A 155 -12.35 -2.82 1.18
C THR A 155 -12.17 -1.31 1.06
N GLY A 156 -11.96 -0.79 -0.13
CA GLY A 156 -11.77 0.63 -0.37
C GLY A 156 -12.75 1.20 -1.40
N LYS A 157 -12.22 1.86 -2.42
CA LYS A 157 -13.02 2.42 -3.50
C LYS A 157 -13.77 1.32 -4.26
N PRO A 158 -14.92 1.65 -4.88
CA PRO A 158 -15.66 0.67 -5.70
C PRO A 158 -14.76 0.10 -6.79
N VAL A 159 -14.84 -1.21 -6.97
CA VAL A 159 -14.08 -1.92 -8.00
C VAL A 159 -14.63 -1.57 -9.37
N THR A 160 -13.74 -1.20 -10.29
CA THR A 160 -14.10 -0.87 -11.68
C THR A 160 -13.91 -2.08 -12.58
N ALA A 161 -14.58 -2.07 -13.73
CA ALA A 161 -14.40 -3.11 -14.77
C ALA A 161 -12.93 -3.16 -15.26
N GLU A 162 -12.29 -2.01 -15.40
CA GLU A 162 -10.89 -1.92 -15.81
C GLU A 162 -9.97 -2.53 -14.75
N GLY A 163 -10.25 -2.26 -13.46
CA GLY A 163 -9.50 -2.83 -12.34
C GLY A 163 -9.63 -4.35 -12.32
N GLU A 164 -10.85 -4.88 -12.48
CA GLU A 164 -11.07 -6.32 -12.52
C GLU A 164 -10.34 -6.98 -13.68
N ALA A 165 -10.33 -6.34 -14.85
CA ALA A 165 -9.67 -6.86 -16.04
C ALA A 165 -8.14 -6.93 -15.86
N LYS A 166 -7.56 -6.02 -15.07
CA LYS A 166 -6.13 -5.94 -14.81
C LYS A 166 -5.67 -6.85 -13.67
N ALA A 167 -6.56 -7.17 -12.74
CA ALA A 167 -6.24 -7.95 -11.56
C ALA A 167 -6.08 -9.44 -11.89
N ASP A 168 -5.12 -10.07 -11.23
CA ASP A 168 -4.98 -11.54 -11.26
C ASP A 168 -5.94 -12.20 -10.26
N LEU A 169 -6.21 -11.50 -9.15
CA LEU A 169 -7.18 -11.90 -8.13
C LEU A 169 -8.03 -10.71 -7.73
N VAL A 170 -9.32 -10.93 -7.50
CA VAL A 170 -10.22 -9.95 -6.89
C VAL A 170 -10.77 -10.57 -5.61
N LEU A 171 -10.46 -9.97 -4.47
CA LEU A 171 -10.79 -10.48 -3.15
C LEU A 171 -11.63 -9.47 -2.37
N ASP A 172 -12.41 -9.94 -1.41
CA ASP A 172 -13.18 -9.05 -0.53
C ASP A 172 -12.23 -8.20 0.33
N SER A 173 -11.11 -8.77 0.78
CA SER A 173 -10.14 -8.12 1.66
C SER A 173 -8.75 -8.74 1.48
N VAL A 174 -7.72 -8.00 1.88
CA VAL A 174 -6.36 -8.55 1.97
C VAL A 174 -6.30 -9.76 2.91
N VAL A 175 -7.21 -9.85 3.85
CA VAL A 175 -7.34 -10.99 4.78
C VAL A 175 -7.51 -12.31 4.01
N ASP A 176 -8.22 -12.27 2.89
CA ASP A 176 -8.45 -13.47 2.08
C ASP A 176 -7.22 -13.93 1.31
N LEU A 177 -6.22 -13.07 1.15
CA LEU A 177 -4.99 -13.39 0.41
C LEU A 177 -4.23 -14.56 1.05
N VAL A 178 -4.32 -14.69 2.37
CA VAL A 178 -3.63 -15.75 3.11
C VAL A 178 -3.95 -17.16 2.55
N ARG A 179 -5.16 -17.35 2.05
CA ARG A 179 -5.61 -18.63 1.47
C ARG A 179 -4.95 -18.95 0.12
N TYR A 180 -4.49 -17.95 -0.58
CA TYR A 180 -3.92 -18.05 -1.93
C TYR A 180 -2.40 -18.16 -1.95
N ILE A 181 -1.78 -17.90 -0.81
CA ILE A 181 -0.31 -17.89 -0.67
C ILE A 181 0.12 -19.07 0.21
N LYS A 182 1.04 -19.86 -0.29
CA LYS A 182 1.63 -20.99 0.43
C LYS A 182 2.86 -20.57 1.22
#